data_39d0986b9005959d11f572fe65cf077d
#
_entry.id   39d0986b9005959d11f572fe65cf077d
#
_cell.length_a   1.000
_cell.length_b   1.000
_cell.length_c   1.000
_cell.angle_alpha   90.00
_cell.angle_beta   90.00
_cell.angle_gamma   90.00
#
_symmetry.space_group_name_H-M   'P 1'
#
loop_
_entity.id
_entity.type
_entity.pdbx_description
1 polymer ?
#
loop_
_entity_poly.entity_id
_entity_poly.type
_entity_poly.pdbx_seq_one_letter_code
_entity_poly.pdbx_strand_id
1 'polypeptide(L)'
;VSAAGPGWTRLFHIACSLIRQVNAEQTIVDSWSFGGGTAMMLQIGHRESHDVDIFLPDAQLLPFLDPKLRDFEFEILPSDYGGDGSGFIKLAFDEIGEIDFIVGQALTTPAVTRLTVENEKVDLETVAEIITKKIHYRGSSIKPRDIFDIAAAAKHDRDAIVSALKDHKDDVAKTLGTLERLNPDFVNATIAELTIKDPFKPIAQTALEDAKALLQSI
;
A
#
# COMPACT_ATOMS: atom_id res chain seq x y z
N VAL A 1 16.96 -24.52 12.80
CA VAL A 1 15.64 -23.89 12.59
C VAL A 1 15.93 -22.47 12.16
N SER A 2 15.90 -22.18 10.85
CA SER A 2 16.00 -20.84 10.31
C SER A 2 14.80 -20.06 10.84
N ALA A 3 15.00 -18.92 11.50
CA ALA A 3 13.92 -18.01 11.84
C ALA A 3 13.24 -17.60 10.52
N ALA A 4 11.96 -17.92 10.37
CA ALA A 4 11.19 -17.49 9.22
C ALA A 4 11.28 -15.95 9.17
N GLY A 5 11.63 -15.41 8.00
CA GLY A 5 11.66 -13.97 7.78
C GLY A 5 10.29 -13.33 8.04
N PRO A 6 10.19 -11.98 8.04
CA PRO A 6 8.91 -11.31 8.19
C PRO A 6 7.86 -11.87 7.23
N GLY A 7 6.61 -12.00 7.66
CA GLY A 7 5.55 -12.62 6.85
C GLY A 7 5.37 -12.00 5.45
N TRP A 8 5.53 -10.67 5.34
CA TRP A 8 5.45 -9.96 4.06
C TRP A 8 6.49 -10.42 3.03
N THR A 9 7.69 -10.84 3.46
CA THR A 9 8.74 -11.34 2.56
C THR A 9 8.27 -12.58 1.80
N ARG A 10 7.63 -13.50 2.52
CA ARG A 10 7.09 -14.72 1.94
C ARG A 10 5.95 -14.41 0.96
N LEU A 11 5.03 -13.52 1.34
CA LEU A 11 3.94 -13.06 0.48
C LEU A 11 4.48 -12.38 -0.79
N PHE A 12 5.52 -11.56 -0.65
CA PHE A 12 6.16 -10.91 -1.78
C PHE A 12 6.78 -11.92 -2.77
N HIS A 13 7.44 -12.95 -2.28
CA HIS A 13 7.96 -14.02 -3.13
C HIS A 13 6.84 -14.81 -3.82
N ILE A 14 5.72 -15.06 -3.14
CA ILE A 14 4.53 -15.67 -3.74
C ILE A 14 3.99 -14.77 -4.86
N ALA A 15 3.79 -13.47 -4.61
CA ALA A 15 3.31 -12.53 -5.63
C ALA A 15 4.23 -12.50 -6.87
N CYS A 16 5.56 -12.41 -6.66
CA CYS A 16 6.53 -12.47 -7.75
C CYS A 16 6.50 -13.81 -8.49
N SER A 17 6.28 -14.93 -7.79
CA SER A 17 6.13 -16.25 -8.40
C SER A 17 4.90 -16.32 -9.30
N LEU A 18 3.75 -15.81 -8.85
CA LEU A 18 2.53 -15.76 -9.67
C LEU A 18 2.74 -14.95 -10.94
N ILE A 19 3.37 -13.78 -10.86
CA ILE A 19 3.71 -12.96 -12.03
C ILE A 19 4.65 -13.72 -12.97
N ARG A 20 5.67 -14.42 -12.46
CA ARG A 20 6.57 -15.23 -13.31
C ARG A 20 5.83 -16.38 -13.99
N GLN A 21 4.90 -17.05 -13.32
CA GLN A 21 4.09 -18.11 -13.93
C GLN A 21 3.21 -17.58 -15.05
N VAL A 22 2.60 -16.40 -14.87
CA VAL A 22 1.85 -15.73 -15.94
C VAL A 22 2.74 -15.43 -17.15
N ASN A 23 3.99 -15.05 -16.93
CA ASN A 23 4.94 -14.65 -17.94
C ASN A 23 5.79 -15.82 -18.51
N ALA A 24 5.51 -17.07 -18.14
CA ALA A 24 6.38 -18.21 -18.45
C ALA A 24 6.52 -18.46 -19.96
N GLU A 25 5.45 -18.31 -20.74
CA GLU A 25 5.44 -18.53 -22.18
C GLU A 25 5.57 -17.21 -22.96
N GLN A 26 4.91 -16.18 -22.49
CA GLN A 26 4.87 -14.85 -23.08
C GLN A 26 4.77 -13.81 -22.00
N THR A 27 5.49 -12.68 -22.13
CA THR A 27 5.38 -11.56 -21.20
C THR A 27 4.01 -10.89 -21.35
N ILE A 28 3.15 -11.10 -20.36
CA ILE A 28 1.79 -10.54 -20.25
C ILE A 28 1.78 -9.41 -19.23
N VAL A 29 2.32 -9.66 -18.03
CA VAL A 29 2.45 -8.66 -16.95
C VAL A 29 3.88 -8.10 -17.06
N ASP A 30 4.05 -7.09 -17.90
CA ASP A 30 5.35 -6.45 -18.17
C ASP A 30 5.62 -5.23 -17.28
N SER A 31 4.59 -4.69 -16.67
CA SER A 31 4.65 -3.50 -15.83
C SER A 31 3.77 -3.66 -14.59
N TRP A 32 4.38 -3.45 -13.44
CA TRP A 32 3.71 -3.43 -12.13
C TRP A 32 4.57 -2.68 -11.11
N SER A 33 3.95 -2.16 -10.06
CA SER A 33 4.67 -1.54 -8.95
C SER A 33 4.31 -2.17 -7.61
N PHE A 34 5.27 -2.14 -6.68
CA PHE A 34 5.06 -2.55 -5.30
C PHE A 34 4.77 -1.30 -4.46
N GLY A 35 3.57 -1.21 -3.93
CA GLY A 35 3.08 -0.05 -3.19
C GLY A 35 2.57 -0.38 -1.79
N GLY A 36 1.64 0.43 -1.31
CA GLY A 36 0.96 0.22 -0.05
C GLY A 36 1.80 0.42 1.21
N GLY A 37 1.27 -0.10 2.32
CA GLY A 37 1.86 0.08 3.65
C GLY A 37 3.24 -0.56 3.80
N THR A 38 3.45 -1.72 3.23
CA THR A 38 4.72 -2.45 3.30
C THR A 38 5.81 -1.76 2.48
N ALA A 39 5.49 -1.29 1.27
CA ALA A 39 6.42 -0.50 0.46
C ALA A 39 6.84 0.81 1.17
N MET A 40 5.91 1.45 1.87
CA MET A 40 6.21 2.64 2.69
C MET A 40 7.06 2.27 3.91
N MET A 41 6.77 1.15 4.59
CA MET A 41 7.58 0.64 5.71
C MET A 41 9.04 0.40 5.28
N LEU A 42 9.27 -0.17 4.10
CA LEU A 42 10.62 -0.41 3.58
C LEU A 42 11.42 0.88 3.38
N GLN A 43 10.76 1.99 3.07
CA GLN A 43 11.40 3.27 2.79
C GLN A 43 11.65 4.11 4.04
N ILE A 44 10.68 4.20 4.94
CA ILE A 44 10.77 5.12 6.08
C ILE A 44 10.68 4.46 7.46
N GLY A 45 10.37 3.16 7.54
CA GLY A 45 10.38 2.40 8.79
C GLY A 45 9.41 2.92 9.84
N HIS A 46 8.22 3.41 9.45
CA HIS A 46 7.30 4.09 10.36
C HIS A 46 6.52 3.13 11.27
N ARG A 47 6.07 2.01 10.76
CA ARG A 47 5.34 0.95 11.49
C ARG A 47 5.55 -0.41 10.81
N GLU A 48 5.14 -1.49 11.46
CA GLU A 48 5.08 -2.79 10.81
C GLU A 48 3.88 -2.87 9.86
N SER A 49 4.09 -3.56 8.74
CA SER A 49 3.09 -3.88 7.73
C SER A 49 3.39 -5.26 7.16
N HIS A 50 2.35 -6.04 6.90
CA HIS A 50 2.49 -7.44 6.51
C HIS A 50 1.91 -7.75 5.12
N ASP A 51 0.97 -6.94 4.65
CA ASP A 51 0.31 -7.13 3.37
C ASP A 51 1.22 -6.70 2.21
N VAL A 52 1.01 -7.28 1.04
CA VAL A 52 1.73 -6.97 -0.20
C VAL A 52 0.75 -6.43 -1.22
N ASP A 53 0.88 -5.15 -1.56
CA ASP A 53 0.04 -4.45 -2.53
C ASP A 53 0.82 -4.31 -3.86
N ILE A 54 0.38 -5.02 -4.90
CA ILE A 54 0.92 -4.96 -6.27
C ILE A 54 -0.03 -4.16 -7.14
N PHE A 55 0.44 -3.05 -7.71
CA PHE A 55 -0.35 -2.21 -8.59
C PHE A 55 -0.11 -2.55 -10.05
N LEU A 56 -1.20 -2.70 -10.79
CA LEU A 56 -1.24 -3.00 -12.22
C LEU A 56 -1.80 -1.80 -12.99
N PRO A 57 -1.20 -1.42 -14.11
CA PRO A 57 -1.66 -0.25 -14.87
C PRO A 57 -2.95 -0.50 -15.65
N ASP A 58 -3.33 -1.77 -15.87
CA ASP A 58 -4.46 -2.15 -16.72
C ASP A 58 -5.30 -3.27 -16.09
N ALA A 59 -6.62 -3.06 -16.05
CA ALA A 59 -7.59 -4.05 -15.56
C ALA A 59 -7.58 -5.36 -16.37
N GLN A 60 -7.17 -5.32 -17.63
CA GLN A 60 -7.06 -6.50 -18.48
C GLN A 60 -6.00 -7.50 -18.00
N LEU A 61 -5.09 -7.08 -17.10
CA LEU A 61 -4.08 -7.95 -16.52
C LEU A 61 -4.62 -8.81 -15.37
N LEU A 62 -5.68 -8.37 -14.68
CA LEU A 62 -6.24 -9.10 -13.53
C LEU A 62 -6.66 -10.54 -13.86
N PRO A 63 -7.37 -10.84 -14.96
CA PRO A 63 -7.78 -12.22 -15.26
C PRO A 63 -6.61 -13.20 -15.40
N PHE A 64 -5.42 -12.71 -15.76
CA PHE A 64 -4.22 -13.54 -15.86
C PHE A 64 -3.62 -13.89 -14.50
N LEU A 65 -3.94 -13.13 -13.45
CA LEU A 65 -3.49 -13.34 -12.07
C LEU A 65 -4.57 -13.96 -11.19
N ASP A 66 -5.75 -14.26 -11.75
CA ASP A 66 -6.88 -14.81 -11.02
C ASP A 66 -6.77 -16.34 -10.89
N PRO A 67 -6.59 -16.90 -9.67
CA PRO A 67 -6.51 -18.33 -9.45
C PRO A 67 -7.83 -19.07 -9.69
N LYS A 68 -8.95 -18.36 -9.88
CA LYS A 68 -10.22 -18.98 -10.32
C LYS A 68 -10.27 -19.20 -11.83
N LEU A 69 -9.42 -18.51 -12.59
CA LEU A 69 -9.40 -18.58 -14.05
C LEU A 69 -8.16 -19.31 -14.58
N ARG A 70 -7.15 -19.50 -13.75
CA ARG A 70 -5.87 -20.17 -14.12
C ARG A 70 -5.37 -21.03 -12.97
N ASP A 71 -4.76 -22.17 -13.32
CA ASP A 71 -4.05 -22.99 -12.38
C ASP A 71 -2.69 -22.36 -12.04
N PHE A 72 -2.39 -22.20 -10.76
CA PHE A 72 -1.11 -21.72 -10.25
C PHE A 72 -0.49 -22.75 -9.31
N GLU A 73 0.83 -22.83 -9.36
CA GLU A 73 1.61 -23.51 -8.35
C GLU A 73 1.86 -22.53 -7.18
N PHE A 74 1.23 -22.81 -6.04
CA PHE A 74 1.42 -22.04 -4.82
C PHE A 74 2.39 -22.71 -3.87
N GLU A 75 3.32 -21.97 -3.29
CA GLU A 75 4.12 -22.44 -2.15
C GLU A 75 3.24 -22.71 -0.93
N ILE A 76 2.26 -21.82 -0.69
CA ILE A 76 1.17 -21.99 0.29
C ILE A 76 -0.11 -21.61 -0.44
N LEU A 77 -1.13 -22.45 -0.28
CA LEU A 77 -2.46 -22.14 -0.82
C LEU A 77 -3.08 -20.96 -0.05
N PRO A 78 -3.70 -20.00 -0.74
CA PRO A 78 -4.48 -18.97 -0.07
C PRO A 78 -5.64 -19.60 0.69
N SER A 79 -5.92 -19.09 1.89
CA SER A 79 -7.03 -19.51 2.75
C SER A 79 -8.35 -18.85 2.35
N ASP A 80 -8.29 -17.68 1.75
CA ASP A 80 -9.45 -16.95 1.25
C ASP A 80 -9.11 -16.15 -0.01
N TYR A 81 -10.15 -15.83 -0.79
CA TYR A 81 -10.09 -15.12 -2.05
C TYR A 81 -11.17 -14.03 -2.10
N GLY A 82 -10.78 -12.81 -2.45
CA GLY A 82 -11.66 -11.70 -2.75
C GLY A 82 -11.36 -11.09 -4.12
N GLY A 83 -12.35 -10.48 -4.74
CA GLY A 83 -12.15 -9.74 -5.99
C GLY A 83 -13.46 -9.20 -6.53
N ASP A 84 -13.40 -8.12 -7.30
CA ASP A 84 -14.56 -7.49 -7.97
C ASP A 84 -14.56 -7.71 -9.48
N GLY A 85 -13.57 -8.47 -9.97
CA GLY A 85 -13.40 -8.82 -11.39
C GLY A 85 -12.81 -7.71 -12.27
N SER A 86 -12.58 -6.51 -11.76
CA SER A 86 -12.12 -5.37 -12.56
C SER A 86 -11.14 -4.43 -11.87
N GLY A 87 -11.21 -4.31 -10.56
CA GLY A 87 -10.41 -3.37 -9.77
C GLY A 87 -9.32 -4.04 -8.95
N PHE A 88 -9.59 -5.24 -8.41
CA PHE A 88 -8.62 -5.93 -7.57
C PHE A 88 -8.86 -7.44 -7.47
N ILE A 89 -7.80 -8.15 -7.10
CA ILE A 89 -7.81 -9.52 -6.60
C ILE A 89 -7.05 -9.54 -5.28
N LYS A 90 -7.66 -10.16 -4.26
CA LYS A 90 -7.09 -10.36 -2.94
C LYS A 90 -6.92 -11.84 -2.66
N LEU A 91 -5.73 -12.22 -2.20
CA LEU A 91 -5.41 -13.55 -1.71
C LEU A 91 -5.03 -13.44 -0.24
N ALA A 92 -5.80 -14.06 0.66
CA ALA A 92 -5.48 -14.09 2.08
C ALA A 92 -4.72 -15.37 2.43
N PHE A 93 -3.79 -15.26 3.37
CA PHE A 93 -2.98 -16.38 3.87
C PHE A 93 -3.04 -16.35 5.40
N ASP A 94 -3.59 -17.38 6.01
CA ASP A 94 -3.79 -17.48 7.46
C ASP A 94 -2.50 -17.19 8.23
N GLU A 95 -2.60 -16.32 9.24
CA GLU A 95 -1.51 -15.91 10.13
C GLU A 95 -0.29 -15.22 9.45
N ILE A 96 -0.37 -14.98 8.13
CA ILE A 96 0.75 -14.35 7.38
C ILE A 96 0.37 -12.95 6.91
N GLY A 97 -0.80 -12.77 6.27
CA GLY A 97 -1.29 -11.53 5.70
C GLY A 97 -1.95 -11.71 4.34
N GLU A 98 -1.99 -10.66 3.52
CA GLU A 98 -2.71 -10.63 2.26
C GLU A 98 -1.80 -10.20 1.10
N ILE A 99 -2.10 -10.71 -0.11
CA ILE A 99 -1.57 -10.19 -1.38
C ILE A 99 -2.74 -9.54 -2.11
N ASP A 100 -2.62 -8.27 -2.43
CA ASP A 100 -3.57 -7.53 -3.24
C ASP A 100 -2.95 -7.19 -4.60
N PHE A 101 -3.55 -7.67 -5.69
CA PHE A 101 -3.31 -7.17 -7.04
C PHE A 101 -4.38 -6.11 -7.33
N ILE A 102 -3.96 -4.87 -7.52
CA ILE A 102 -4.85 -3.70 -7.57
C ILE A 102 -4.65 -2.97 -8.89
N VAL A 103 -5.72 -2.65 -9.59
CA VAL A 103 -5.63 -1.76 -10.76
C VAL A 103 -5.51 -0.33 -10.28
N GLY A 104 -4.41 0.34 -10.65
CA GLY A 104 -4.18 1.72 -10.26
C GLY A 104 -3.09 2.37 -11.10
N GLN A 105 -3.44 3.51 -11.71
CA GLN A 105 -2.51 4.33 -12.47
C GLN A 105 -1.53 5.06 -11.55
N ALA A 106 -0.37 5.45 -12.09
CA ALA A 106 0.54 6.38 -11.44
C ALA A 106 -0.11 7.77 -11.32
N LEU A 107 -0.03 8.37 -10.14
CA LEU A 107 -0.64 9.67 -9.82
C LEU A 107 0.40 10.78 -9.66
N THR A 108 1.68 10.43 -9.47
CA THR A 108 2.76 11.39 -9.22
C THR A 108 3.94 11.21 -10.19
N THR A 109 4.84 12.18 -10.22
CA THR A 109 6.08 12.10 -11.01
C THR A 109 7.28 12.55 -10.16
N PRO A 110 8.24 11.65 -9.85
CA PRO A 110 8.25 10.21 -10.16
C PRO A 110 7.28 9.41 -9.27
N ALA A 111 6.56 8.45 -9.85
CA ALA A 111 5.68 7.56 -9.11
C ALA A 111 6.46 6.42 -8.43
N VAL A 112 7.54 5.96 -9.05
CA VAL A 112 8.30 4.79 -8.61
C VAL A 112 9.81 5.06 -8.59
N THR A 113 10.50 4.25 -7.78
CA THR A 113 11.97 4.13 -7.82
C THR A 113 12.31 2.68 -8.08
N ARG A 114 13.13 2.41 -9.11
CA ARG A 114 13.59 1.04 -9.40
C ARG A 114 14.70 0.63 -8.45
N LEU A 115 14.47 -0.46 -7.74
CA LEU A 115 15.45 -0.99 -6.79
C LEU A 115 15.31 -2.52 -6.63
N THR A 116 16.13 -3.12 -5.77
CA THR A 116 16.06 -4.55 -5.47
C THR A 116 15.46 -4.76 -4.08
N VAL A 117 14.35 -5.50 -4.02
CA VAL A 117 13.71 -5.95 -2.76
C VAL A 117 13.75 -7.48 -2.75
N GLU A 118 14.28 -8.09 -1.70
CA GLU A 118 14.35 -9.55 -1.54
C GLU A 118 14.89 -10.27 -2.80
N ASN A 119 15.95 -9.71 -3.41
CA ASN A 119 16.60 -10.16 -4.65
C ASN A 119 15.76 -10.01 -5.94
N GLU A 120 14.56 -9.41 -5.89
CA GLU A 120 13.73 -9.10 -7.05
C GLU A 120 13.92 -7.63 -7.47
N LYS A 121 14.05 -7.38 -8.76
CA LYS A 121 14.05 -6.01 -9.30
C LYS A 121 12.62 -5.51 -9.40
N VAL A 122 12.31 -4.44 -8.69
CA VAL A 122 10.94 -3.90 -8.60
C VAL A 122 10.90 -2.40 -8.86
N ASP A 123 9.79 -1.93 -9.37
CA ASP A 123 9.39 -0.53 -9.35
C ASP A 123 8.65 -0.28 -8.03
N LEU A 124 9.37 0.22 -7.00
CA LEU A 124 8.81 0.54 -5.69
C LEU A 124 8.15 1.91 -5.74
N GLU A 125 6.87 2.00 -5.37
CA GLU A 125 6.17 3.27 -5.31
C GLU A 125 6.82 4.21 -4.29
N THR A 126 7.00 5.49 -4.67
CA THR A 126 7.51 6.51 -3.75
C THR A 126 6.53 6.74 -2.60
N VAL A 127 7.01 7.25 -1.46
CA VAL A 127 6.13 7.60 -0.34
C VAL A 127 5.06 8.60 -0.78
N ALA A 128 5.41 9.56 -1.65
CA ALA A 128 4.49 10.54 -2.21
C ALA A 128 3.39 9.87 -3.06
N GLU A 129 3.74 8.91 -3.90
CA GLU A 129 2.77 8.13 -4.69
C GLU A 129 1.81 7.34 -3.79
N ILE A 130 2.35 6.62 -2.79
CA ILE A 130 1.55 5.83 -1.84
C ILE A 130 0.54 6.72 -1.10
N ILE A 131 0.96 7.87 -0.59
CA ILE A 131 0.07 8.81 0.12
C ILE A 131 -0.96 9.40 -0.84
N THR A 132 -0.56 9.79 -2.05
CA THR A 132 -1.48 10.33 -3.06
C THR A 132 -2.55 9.28 -3.42
N LYS A 133 -2.16 8.03 -3.63
CA LYS A 133 -3.12 6.93 -3.88
C LYS A 133 -4.08 6.70 -2.71
N LYS A 134 -3.60 6.73 -1.45
CA LYS A 134 -4.48 6.62 -0.28
C LYS A 134 -5.52 7.73 -0.25
N ILE A 135 -5.14 8.95 -0.53
CA ILE A 135 -6.03 10.12 -0.56
C ILE A 135 -7.01 10.01 -1.73
N HIS A 136 -6.53 9.70 -2.92
CA HIS A 136 -7.35 9.57 -4.13
C HIS A 136 -8.39 8.46 -4.03
N TYR A 137 -7.95 7.23 -3.71
CA TYR A 137 -8.84 6.06 -3.74
C TYR A 137 -9.62 5.84 -2.45
N ARG A 138 -9.10 6.28 -1.28
CA ARG A 138 -9.66 5.99 0.04
C ARG A 138 -10.12 7.22 0.81
N GLY A 139 -9.95 8.44 0.29
CA GLY A 139 -10.20 9.66 1.04
C GLY A 139 -11.58 9.76 1.70
N SER A 140 -12.64 9.22 1.08
CA SER A 140 -13.99 9.18 1.67
C SER A 140 -14.21 8.08 2.72
N SER A 141 -13.30 7.10 2.80
CA SER A 141 -13.36 5.93 3.70
C SER A 141 -12.02 5.65 4.34
N ILE A 142 -11.23 6.71 4.55
CA ILE A 142 -9.87 6.62 5.09
C ILE A 142 -9.87 5.99 6.48
N LYS A 143 -8.92 5.07 6.70
CA LYS A 143 -8.80 4.32 7.95
C LYS A 143 -7.79 4.98 8.90
N PRO A 144 -7.88 4.77 10.22
CA PRO A 144 -6.90 5.31 11.17
C PRO A 144 -5.44 4.99 10.83
N ARG A 145 -5.16 3.78 10.32
CA ARG A 145 -3.80 3.42 9.86
C ARG A 145 -3.31 4.30 8.70
N ASP A 146 -4.20 4.68 7.77
CA ASP A 146 -3.85 5.56 6.65
C ASP A 146 -3.60 6.99 7.14
N ILE A 147 -4.33 7.45 8.17
CA ILE A 147 -4.12 8.74 8.82
C ILE A 147 -2.72 8.80 9.45
N PHE A 148 -2.32 7.72 10.15
CA PHE A 148 -0.98 7.60 10.70
C PHE A 148 0.08 7.60 9.59
N ASP A 149 -0.15 6.88 8.49
CA ASP A 149 0.76 6.85 7.34
C ASP A 149 0.94 8.26 6.73
N ILE A 150 -0.13 9.06 6.61
CA ILE A 150 -0.08 10.46 6.13
C ILE A 150 0.77 11.32 7.07
N ALA A 151 0.54 11.22 8.38
CA ALA A 151 1.31 11.99 9.38
C ALA A 151 2.79 11.58 9.39
N ALA A 152 3.08 10.27 9.25
CA ALA A 152 4.44 9.75 9.18
C ALA A 152 5.17 10.22 7.91
N ALA A 153 4.49 10.21 6.76
CA ALA A 153 5.03 10.74 5.51
C ALA A 153 5.34 12.24 5.61
N ALA A 154 4.42 13.02 6.20
CA ALA A 154 4.64 14.45 6.43
C ALA A 154 5.83 14.73 7.35
N LYS A 155 6.04 13.90 8.38
CA LYS A 155 7.23 13.98 9.22
C LYS A 155 8.51 13.63 8.48
N HIS A 156 8.46 12.69 7.54
CA HIS A 156 9.61 12.25 6.77
C HIS A 156 10.02 13.26 5.70
N ASP A 157 9.08 13.68 4.83
CA ASP A 157 9.31 14.65 3.76
C ASP A 157 8.00 15.39 3.42
N ARG A 158 7.73 16.47 4.18
CA ARG A 158 6.53 17.28 4.00
C ARG A 158 6.45 17.90 2.61
N ASP A 159 7.56 18.40 2.11
CA ASP A 159 7.59 19.16 0.85
C ASP A 159 7.28 18.27 -0.35
N ALA A 160 7.81 17.05 -0.36
CA ALA A 160 7.48 16.07 -1.39
C ALA A 160 5.98 15.71 -1.38
N ILE A 161 5.40 15.50 -0.19
CA ILE A 161 3.97 15.17 -0.07
C ILE A 161 3.09 16.35 -0.51
N VAL A 162 3.37 17.56 -0.04
CA VAL A 162 2.64 18.78 -0.45
C VAL A 162 2.74 18.97 -1.96
N SER A 163 3.93 18.79 -2.54
CA SER A 163 4.13 18.93 -3.99
C SER A 163 3.29 17.92 -4.77
N ALA A 164 3.28 16.66 -4.34
CA ALA A 164 2.51 15.60 -5.00
C ALA A 164 0.99 15.84 -4.94
N LEU A 165 0.49 16.37 -3.83
CA LEU A 165 -0.95 16.57 -3.61
C LEU A 165 -1.51 17.84 -4.27
N LYS A 166 -0.68 18.74 -4.79
CA LYS A 166 -1.15 20.01 -5.42
C LYS A 166 -2.09 19.79 -6.59
N ASP A 167 -1.90 18.69 -7.33
CA ASP A 167 -2.73 18.34 -8.49
C ASP A 167 -3.97 17.52 -8.11
N HIS A 168 -4.13 17.21 -6.80
CA HIS A 168 -5.21 16.37 -6.24
C HIS A 168 -6.09 17.11 -5.23
N LYS A 169 -6.33 18.40 -5.41
CA LYS A 169 -7.03 19.27 -4.44
C LYS A 169 -8.44 18.80 -4.10
N ASP A 170 -9.17 18.27 -5.05
CA ASP A 170 -10.54 17.78 -4.81
C ASP A 170 -10.51 16.54 -3.90
N ASP A 171 -9.56 15.64 -4.10
CA ASP A 171 -9.39 14.46 -3.24
C ASP A 171 -8.90 14.85 -1.85
N VAL A 172 -8.01 15.85 -1.77
CA VAL A 172 -7.54 16.44 -0.50
C VAL A 172 -8.72 17.04 0.28
N ALA A 173 -9.55 17.87 -0.37
CA ALA A 173 -10.71 18.49 0.26
C ALA A 173 -11.72 17.43 0.76
N LYS A 174 -11.98 16.41 -0.04
CA LYS A 174 -12.85 15.29 0.31
C LYS A 174 -12.30 14.49 1.51
N THR A 175 -11.00 14.22 1.50
CA THR A 175 -10.32 13.53 2.61
C THR A 175 -10.38 14.37 3.87
N LEU A 176 -10.05 15.66 3.81
CA LEU A 176 -10.11 16.58 4.94
C LEU A 176 -11.51 16.61 5.55
N GLY A 177 -12.55 16.76 4.73
CA GLY A 177 -13.94 16.70 5.20
C GLY A 177 -14.31 15.36 5.85
N THR A 178 -13.62 14.26 5.50
CA THR A 178 -13.79 12.97 6.20
C THR A 178 -13.07 12.99 7.55
N LEU A 179 -11.82 13.48 7.60
CA LEU A 179 -11.04 13.57 8.84
C LEU A 179 -11.72 14.44 9.91
N GLU A 180 -12.40 15.52 9.49
CA GLU A 180 -13.12 16.43 10.40
C GLU A 180 -14.31 15.75 11.11
N ARG A 181 -14.87 14.70 10.53
CA ARG A 181 -16.01 13.95 11.10
C ARG A 181 -15.61 12.76 11.94
N LEU A 182 -14.35 12.37 11.94
CA LEU A 182 -13.87 11.23 12.72
C LEU A 182 -13.83 11.56 14.21
N ASN A 183 -14.17 10.56 15.03
CA ASN A 183 -13.98 10.64 16.48
C ASN A 183 -12.48 10.49 16.81
N PRO A 184 -11.83 11.51 17.42
CA PRO A 184 -10.40 11.46 17.73
C PRO A 184 -10.02 10.30 18.65
N ASP A 185 -10.87 9.97 19.64
CA ASP A 185 -10.59 8.90 20.61
C ASP A 185 -10.57 7.53 19.90
N PHE A 186 -11.49 7.30 18.96
CA PHE A 186 -11.51 6.09 18.14
C PHE A 186 -10.25 6.00 17.27
N VAL A 187 -9.87 7.09 16.60
CA VAL A 187 -8.67 7.14 15.76
C VAL A 187 -7.42 6.82 16.59
N ASN A 188 -7.25 7.49 17.73
CA ASN A 188 -6.09 7.30 18.59
C ASN A 188 -6.04 5.89 19.18
N ALA A 189 -7.18 5.33 19.62
CA ALA A 189 -7.23 3.96 20.11
C ALA A 189 -6.81 2.94 19.04
N THR A 190 -7.30 3.12 17.80
CA THR A 190 -6.93 2.22 16.68
C THR A 190 -5.46 2.38 16.28
N ILE A 191 -4.92 3.61 16.28
CA ILE A 191 -3.49 3.84 16.00
C ILE A 191 -2.61 3.22 17.08
N ALA A 192 -3.04 3.22 18.35
CA ALA A 192 -2.30 2.62 19.45
C ALA A 192 -2.13 1.10 19.32
N GLU A 193 -2.96 0.42 18.52
CA GLU A 193 -2.83 -1.01 18.20
C GLU A 193 -1.73 -1.31 17.15
N LEU A 194 -1.24 -0.28 16.45
CA LEU A 194 -0.19 -0.45 15.44
C LEU A 194 1.17 -0.69 16.10
N THR A 195 1.99 -1.55 15.52
CA THR A 195 3.40 -1.73 15.90
C THR A 195 4.25 -0.60 15.31
N ILE A 196 4.22 0.56 15.96
CA ILE A 196 4.92 1.77 15.52
C ILE A 196 6.38 1.72 15.94
N LYS A 197 7.29 2.08 15.02
CA LYS A 197 8.74 2.15 15.30
C LYS A 197 9.08 3.42 16.08
N ASP A 198 10.14 3.33 16.91
CA ASP A 198 10.50 4.37 17.89
C ASP A 198 10.56 5.80 17.33
N PRO A 199 11.14 6.09 16.16
CA PRO A 199 11.20 7.45 15.63
C PRO A 199 9.83 8.09 15.36
N PHE A 200 8.78 7.25 15.19
CA PHE A 200 7.43 7.69 14.85
C PHE A 200 6.42 7.60 16.00
N LYS A 201 6.78 6.98 17.15
CA LYS A 201 5.92 6.92 18.32
C LYS A 201 5.39 8.28 18.81
N PRO A 202 6.20 9.36 18.78
CA PRO A 202 5.70 10.67 19.23
C PRO A 202 4.51 11.21 18.45
N ILE A 203 4.36 10.87 17.17
CA ILE A 203 3.24 11.35 16.35
C ILE A 203 1.98 10.48 16.45
N ALA A 204 2.04 9.34 17.14
CA ALA A 204 0.90 8.44 17.22
C ALA A 204 -0.36 9.09 17.82
N GLN A 205 -0.18 9.96 18.81
CA GLN A 205 -1.28 10.67 19.49
C GLN A 205 -1.73 11.95 18.76
N THR A 206 -0.91 12.49 17.87
CA THR A 206 -1.19 13.72 17.11
C THR A 206 -1.49 13.46 15.65
N ALA A 207 -1.45 12.20 15.20
CA ALA A 207 -1.53 11.82 13.79
C ALA A 207 -2.76 12.38 13.06
N LEU A 208 -3.92 12.42 13.71
CA LEU A 208 -5.14 12.99 13.12
C LEU A 208 -4.98 14.51 12.87
N GLU A 209 -4.45 15.23 13.85
CA GLU A 209 -4.25 16.68 13.72
C GLU A 209 -3.09 17.00 12.76
N ASP A 210 -2.01 16.21 12.77
CA ASP A 210 -0.89 16.35 11.85
C ASP A 210 -1.33 16.11 10.39
N ALA A 211 -2.16 15.09 10.15
CA ALA A 211 -2.73 14.81 8.84
C ALA A 211 -3.66 15.95 8.38
N LYS A 212 -4.55 16.46 9.25
CA LYS A 212 -5.39 17.63 8.95
C LYS A 212 -4.55 18.86 8.61
N ALA A 213 -3.53 19.18 9.43
CA ALA A 213 -2.66 20.33 9.23
C ALA A 213 -1.85 20.23 7.91
N LEU A 214 -1.44 19.03 7.51
CA LEU A 214 -0.85 18.78 6.20
C LEU A 214 -1.83 19.12 5.09
N LEU A 215 -3.02 18.51 5.09
CA LEU A 215 -4.01 18.65 4.02
C LEU A 215 -4.55 20.08 3.91
N GLN A 216 -4.70 20.80 5.03
CA GLN A 216 -5.08 22.22 5.05
C GLN A 216 -4.04 23.16 4.41
N SER A 217 -2.80 22.71 4.27
CA SER A 217 -1.70 23.49 3.67
C SER A 217 -1.60 23.33 2.15
N ILE A 218 -2.47 22.57 1.51
CA ILE A 218 -2.51 22.29 0.08
C ILE A 218 -3.61 23.12 -0.60
#